data_45ae5b3dc47a3f58281be667ea2ea23f
#
_entry.id   45ae5b3dc47a3f58281be667ea2ea23f
#
_cell.length_a   1.000
_cell.length_b   1.000
_cell.length_c   1.000
_cell.angle_alpha   90.00
_cell.angle_beta   90.00
_cell.angle_gamma   90.00
#
_symmetry.space_group_name_H-M   'P 1'
#
loop_
_entity.id
_entity.type
_entity.pdbx_description
1 polymer ?
#
loop_
_entity_poly.entity_id
_entity_poly.type
_entity_poly.pdbx_seq_one_letter_code
_entity_poly.pdbx_strand_id
1 'polypeptide(L)'
;MSVGENGREALKGEFESTFNIHAVTGNFAPKPIRWGSFKAVPNTYYYLCIFYDLAEELPEPMEFCAKVAALHTKSESPNGKFGFHVVTYNGDLPQENGYTDTWEEFFVNGFKHMLNLNTQRGGPWEEMESLKSDMLSKVIPRLIRPMETGGRSIKPSLVHGDLWCGNTAVDTRTDLPLIYDPSSFYAHNECKRKWFFLKLFLY
;
A
#
# COMPACT_ATOMS: atom_id res chain seq x y z
N MET A 1 -6.74 16.51 -6.68
CA MET A 1 -5.77 17.43 -7.31
C MET A 1 -4.59 17.62 -6.39
N SER A 2 -3.38 17.80 -6.95
CA SER A 2 -2.17 18.05 -6.18
C SER A 2 -1.23 19.00 -6.95
N VAL A 3 -0.25 19.60 -6.26
CA VAL A 3 0.64 20.62 -6.80
C VAL A 3 2.10 20.21 -6.62
N GLY A 4 2.95 20.58 -7.59
CA GLY A 4 4.39 20.32 -7.57
C GLY A 4 4.76 18.88 -7.93
N GLU A 5 6.07 18.60 -7.98
CA GLU A 5 6.57 17.30 -8.44
C GLU A 5 6.18 16.16 -7.48
N ASN A 6 6.24 16.38 -6.16
CA ASN A 6 5.78 15.38 -5.19
C ASN A 6 4.30 15.05 -5.37
N GLY A 7 3.47 16.07 -5.62
CA GLY A 7 2.05 15.88 -5.91
C GLY A 7 1.79 15.13 -7.20
N ARG A 8 2.62 15.35 -8.22
CA ARG A 8 2.58 14.60 -9.47
C ARG A 8 2.86 13.11 -9.26
N GLU A 9 3.96 12.79 -8.59
CA GLU A 9 4.36 11.41 -8.35
C GLU A 9 3.38 10.69 -7.41
N ALA A 10 2.84 11.38 -6.39
CA ALA A 10 1.82 10.82 -5.51
C ALA A 10 0.55 10.44 -6.28
N LEU A 11 0.00 11.35 -7.10
CA LEU A 11 -1.19 11.06 -7.92
C LEU A 11 -0.95 9.98 -8.98
N LYS A 12 0.26 9.91 -9.54
CA LYS A 12 0.66 8.82 -10.43
C LYS A 12 0.65 7.49 -9.69
N GLY A 13 1.27 7.45 -8.50
CA GLY A 13 1.29 6.26 -7.66
C GLY A 13 -0.10 5.77 -7.26
N GLU A 14 -0.99 6.69 -6.90
CA GLU A 14 -2.39 6.39 -6.57
C GLU A 14 -3.17 5.86 -7.79
N PHE A 15 -3.03 6.52 -8.96
CA PHE A 15 -3.64 6.05 -10.20
C PHE A 15 -3.19 4.63 -10.55
N GLU A 16 -1.88 4.37 -10.57
CA GLU A 16 -1.33 3.05 -10.89
C GLU A 16 -1.75 1.99 -9.86
N SER A 17 -1.81 2.35 -8.59
CA SER A 17 -2.31 1.47 -7.52
C SER A 17 -3.77 1.09 -7.74
N THR A 18 -4.63 2.09 -7.95
CA THR A 18 -6.06 1.88 -8.18
C THR A 18 -6.30 1.09 -9.47
N PHE A 19 -5.54 1.39 -10.54
CA PHE A 19 -5.62 0.67 -11.81
C PHE A 19 -5.33 -0.83 -11.65
N ASN A 20 -4.25 -1.17 -10.95
CA ASN A 20 -3.89 -2.57 -10.73
C ASN A 20 -4.89 -3.29 -9.81
N ILE A 21 -5.38 -2.66 -8.73
CA ILE A 21 -6.43 -3.23 -7.89
C ILE A 21 -7.71 -3.47 -8.70
N HIS A 22 -8.15 -2.46 -9.46
CA HIS A 22 -9.36 -2.56 -10.29
C HIS A 22 -9.23 -3.64 -11.37
N ALA A 23 -8.08 -3.77 -12.01
CA ALA A 23 -7.82 -4.80 -13.01
C ALA A 23 -7.95 -6.22 -12.44
N VAL A 24 -7.57 -6.44 -11.17
CA VAL A 24 -7.66 -7.74 -10.49
C VAL A 24 -9.06 -8.02 -9.96
N THR A 25 -9.75 -7.00 -9.42
CA THR A 25 -10.96 -7.19 -8.60
C THR A 25 -12.23 -6.61 -9.22
N GLY A 26 -12.13 -5.79 -10.26
CA GLY A 26 -13.26 -5.11 -10.89
C GLY A 26 -13.84 -4.00 -10.01
N ASN A 27 -14.82 -4.34 -9.16
CA ASN A 27 -15.60 -3.37 -8.40
C ASN A 27 -15.16 -3.18 -6.94
N PHE A 28 -13.96 -3.60 -6.56
CA PHE A 28 -13.47 -3.40 -5.18
C PHE A 28 -12.75 -2.07 -4.98
N ALA A 29 -12.36 -1.39 -6.06
CA ALA A 29 -11.83 -0.03 -6.04
C ALA A 29 -12.49 0.81 -7.13
N PRO A 30 -12.60 2.15 -6.99
CA PRO A 30 -13.13 3.01 -8.02
C PRO A 30 -12.43 2.80 -9.35
N LYS A 31 -13.20 2.73 -10.44
CA LYS A 31 -12.60 2.57 -11.77
C LYS A 31 -11.78 3.81 -12.13
N PRO A 32 -10.46 3.70 -12.29
CA PRO A 32 -9.63 4.81 -12.69
C PRO A 32 -9.88 5.14 -14.17
N ILE A 33 -9.92 6.44 -14.50
CA ILE A 33 -10.14 6.93 -15.86
C ILE A 33 -8.85 7.48 -16.42
N ARG A 34 -8.26 8.45 -15.71
CA ARG A 34 -7.07 9.16 -16.19
C ARG A 34 -6.39 9.93 -15.06
N TRP A 35 -5.09 10.10 -15.19
CA TRP A 35 -4.34 11.11 -14.46
C TRP A 35 -3.56 12.02 -15.44
N GLY A 36 -3.16 13.20 -15.01
CA GLY A 36 -2.42 14.12 -15.86
C GLY A 36 -2.26 15.50 -15.26
N SER A 37 -1.76 16.45 -16.06
CA SER A 37 -1.59 17.86 -15.69
C SER A 37 -2.70 18.73 -16.26
N PHE A 38 -3.05 19.81 -15.55
CA PHE A 38 -3.90 20.85 -16.08
C PHE A 38 -3.12 21.73 -17.06
N LYS A 39 -3.70 21.98 -18.23
CA LYS A 39 -3.08 22.86 -19.24
C LYS A 39 -3.06 24.33 -18.81
N ALA A 40 -4.11 24.78 -18.13
CA ALA A 40 -4.31 26.16 -17.74
C ALA A 40 -3.68 26.54 -16.41
N VAL A 41 -3.29 25.56 -15.57
CA VAL A 41 -2.73 25.78 -14.24
C VAL A 41 -1.38 25.07 -14.14
N PRO A 42 -0.26 25.79 -14.22
CA PRO A 42 1.07 25.19 -14.13
C PRO A 42 1.28 24.39 -12.84
N ASN A 43 2.07 23.33 -12.94
CA ASN A 43 2.44 22.46 -11.82
C ASN A 43 1.26 21.87 -11.03
N THR A 44 0.09 21.79 -11.65
CA THR A 44 -1.11 21.22 -11.03
C THR A 44 -1.53 19.96 -11.77
N TYR A 45 -1.80 18.90 -11.00
CA TYR A 45 -2.07 17.56 -11.51
C TYR A 45 -3.41 17.06 -10.99
N TYR A 46 -4.01 16.13 -11.71
CA TYR A 46 -5.28 15.51 -11.34
C TYR A 46 -5.22 13.99 -11.50
N TYR A 47 -6.02 13.33 -10.71
CA TYR A 47 -6.47 11.96 -10.88
C TYR A 47 -8.00 11.97 -11.00
N LEU A 48 -8.52 11.25 -11.98
CA LEU A 48 -9.95 11.13 -12.27
C LEU A 48 -10.36 9.65 -12.24
N CYS A 49 -11.38 9.34 -11.47
CA CYS A 49 -12.01 8.02 -11.40
C CYS A 49 -13.53 8.14 -11.47
N ILE A 50 -14.22 7.02 -11.61
CA ILE A 50 -15.69 6.98 -11.48
C ILE A 50 -16.06 7.38 -10.06
N PHE A 51 -17.04 8.27 -9.94
CA PHE A 51 -17.62 8.68 -8.66
C PHE A 51 -18.52 7.58 -8.08
N TYR A 52 -18.36 7.33 -6.79
CA TYR A 52 -19.21 6.48 -5.98
C TYR A 52 -19.82 7.29 -4.87
N ASP A 53 -21.09 7.05 -4.58
CA ASP A 53 -21.76 7.59 -3.42
C ASP A 53 -21.50 6.63 -2.24
N LEU A 54 -20.70 7.09 -1.29
CA LEU A 54 -20.13 6.24 -0.24
C LEU A 54 -20.85 6.47 1.10
N ALA A 55 -21.29 5.39 1.72
CA ALA A 55 -21.72 5.42 3.12
C ALA A 55 -20.50 5.42 4.05
N GLU A 56 -20.60 6.16 5.15
CA GLU A 56 -19.53 6.26 6.18
C GLU A 56 -19.49 5.04 7.12
N GLU A 57 -20.27 4.01 6.86
CA GLU A 57 -20.28 2.78 7.63
C GLU A 57 -19.16 1.82 7.20
N LEU A 58 -18.72 1.01 8.15
CA LEU A 58 -17.75 -0.05 7.84
C LEU A 58 -18.44 -1.18 7.06
N PRO A 59 -17.80 -1.73 6.02
CA PRO A 59 -18.34 -2.85 5.29
C PRO A 59 -18.47 -4.10 6.18
N GLU A 60 -19.37 -4.99 5.78
CA GLU A 60 -19.53 -6.29 6.43
C GLU A 60 -18.20 -7.05 6.43
N PRO A 61 -17.67 -7.50 7.60
CA PRO A 61 -16.32 -8.03 7.72
C PRO A 61 -16.03 -9.25 6.86
N MET A 62 -16.98 -10.19 6.73
CA MET A 62 -16.75 -11.42 5.96
C MET A 62 -16.65 -11.14 4.47
N GLU A 63 -17.53 -10.29 3.94
CA GLU A 63 -17.50 -9.90 2.54
C GLU A 63 -16.27 -9.07 2.22
N PHE A 64 -15.92 -8.12 3.08
CA PHE A 64 -14.71 -7.31 2.95
C PHE A 64 -13.45 -8.19 2.93
N CYS A 65 -13.29 -9.08 3.90
CA CYS A 65 -12.16 -9.99 3.98
C CYS A 65 -12.09 -10.92 2.76
N ALA A 66 -13.23 -11.39 2.23
CA ALA A 66 -13.28 -12.21 1.03
C ALA A 66 -12.75 -11.45 -0.20
N LYS A 67 -13.11 -10.16 -0.35
CA LYS A 67 -12.59 -9.30 -1.43
C LYS A 67 -11.10 -9.01 -1.30
N VAL A 68 -10.60 -8.74 -0.08
CA VAL A 68 -9.16 -8.58 0.19
C VAL A 68 -8.41 -9.88 -0.12
N ALA A 69 -8.92 -11.02 0.32
CA ALA A 69 -8.31 -12.31 0.00
C ALA A 69 -8.30 -12.61 -1.50
N ALA A 70 -9.37 -12.24 -2.21
CA ALA A 70 -9.44 -12.37 -3.67
C ALA A 70 -8.41 -11.47 -4.37
N LEU A 71 -8.21 -10.22 -3.92
CA LEU A 71 -7.16 -9.35 -4.42
C LEU A 71 -5.78 -10.02 -4.28
N HIS A 72 -5.44 -10.51 -3.09
CA HIS A 72 -4.15 -11.14 -2.83
C HIS A 72 -3.95 -12.44 -3.62
N THR A 73 -4.99 -13.26 -3.72
CA THR A 73 -4.90 -14.57 -4.38
C THR A 73 -4.81 -14.46 -5.90
N LYS A 74 -5.60 -13.55 -6.51
CA LYS A 74 -5.70 -13.40 -7.96
C LYS A 74 -4.62 -12.50 -8.56
N SER A 75 -4.01 -11.63 -7.76
CA SER A 75 -2.95 -10.75 -8.26
C SER A 75 -1.68 -11.53 -8.56
N GLU A 76 -0.96 -11.09 -9.59
CA GLU A 76 0.33 -11.64 -9.98
C GLU A 76 1.31 -10.50 -10.22
N SER A 77 2.47 -10.57 -9.60
CA SER A 77 3.56 -9.63 -9.86
C SER A 77 4.06 -9.84 -11.29
N PRO A 78 4.14 -8.78 -12.12
CA PRO A 78 4.46 -8.90 -13.55
C PRO A 78 5.85 -9.45 -13.84
N ASN A 79 6.75 -9.39 -12.86
CA ASN A 79 8.12 -9.90 -12.94
C ASN A 79 8.43 -10.94 -11.85
N GLY A 80 7.43 -11.37 -11.07
CA GLY A 80 7.58 -12.30 -9.97
C GLY A 80 8.30 -11.76 -8.73
N LYS A 81 8.58 -10.43 -8.67
CA LYS A 81 9.34 -9.79 -7.60
C LYS A 81 8.43 -9.02 -6.65
N PHE A 82 8.95 -8.70 -5.47
CA PHE A 82 8.35 -7.76 -4.51
C PHE A 82 8.67 -6.35 -4.93
N GLY A 83 7.72 -5.41 -4.76
CA GLY A 83 7.91 -4.01 -5.15
C GLY A 83 6.82 -3.50 -6.07
N PHE A 84 7.05 -2.33 -6.66
CA PHE A 84 6.12 -1.73 -7.61
C PHE A 84 6.86 -0.93 -8.68
N HIS A 85 6.22 -0.72 -9.84
CA HIS A 85 6.87 -0.06 -10.99
C HIS A 85 6.91 1.47 -10.89
N VAL A 86 6.22 2.05 -9.90
CA VAL A 86 6.25 3.48 -9.59
C VAL A 86 6.34 3.67 -8.07
N VAL A 87 6.85 4.82 -7.64
CA VAL A 87 6.83 5.20 -6.22
C VAL A 87 5.39 5.45 -5.79
N THR A 88 4.99 4.90 -4.66
CA THR A 88 3.70 5.17 -4.02
C THR A 88 3.91 5.89 -2.69
N TYR A 89 2.87 6.51 -2.15
CA TYR A 89 3.00 7.42 -1.04
C TYR A 89 2.02 7.07 0.09
N ASN A 90 2.48 7.14 1.34
CA ASN A 90 1.62 7.18 2.52
C ASN A 90 1.54 8.64 3.00
N GLY A 91 0.45 9.31 2.64
CA GLY A 91 0.36 10.76 2.79
C GLY A 91 1.42 11.45 1.92
N ASP A 92 2.31 12.22 2.55
CA ASP A 92 3.42 12.91 1.89
C ASP A 92 4.76 12.13 1.92
N LEU A 93 4.76 10.91 2.46
CA LEU A 93 5.94 10.07 2.58
C LEU A 93 6.06 9.10 1.39
N PRO A 94 7.11 9.25 0.57
CA PRO A 94 7.39 8.27 -0.49
C PRO A 94 7.78 6.93 0.13
N GLN A 95 7.34 5.83 -0.49
CA GLN A 95 7.73 4.49 -0.12
C GLN A 95 8.97 4.06 -0.91
N GLU A 96 9.90 3.34 -0.25
CA GLU A 96 10.95 2.59 -0.93
C GLU A 96 10.33 1.27 -1.39
N ASN A 97 9.78 1.27 -2.59
CA ASN A 97 9.08 0.14 -3.18
C ASN A 97 9.67 -0.33 -4.51
N GLY A 98 10.97 -0.10 -4.71
CA GLY A 98 11.73 -0.70 -5.80
C GLY A 98 11.70 -2.23 -5.75
N TYR A 99 11.83 -2.87 -6.92
CA TYR A 99 11.73 -4.32 -7.01
C TYR A 99 12.91 -5.04 -6.36
N THR A 100 12.59 -6.10 -5.58
CA THR A 100 13.55 -7.02 -4.97
C THR A 100 13.16 -8.48 -5.23
N ASP A 101 14.13 -9.39 -5.12
CA ASP A 101 13.90 -10.83 -5.35
C ASP A 101 13.32 -11.53 -4.12
N THR A 102 13.51 -10.98 -2.90
CA THR A 102 13.05 -11.57 -1.66
C THR A 102 12.20 -10.60 -0.85
N TRP A 103 11.28 -11.14 -0.06
CA TRP A 103 10.47 -10.37 0.88
C TRP A 103 11.33 -9.76 1.99
N GLU A 104 12.35 -10.50 2.46
CA GLU A 104 13.28 -9.99 3.48
C GLU A 104 13.97 -8.71 2.99
N GLU A 105 14.50 -8.70 1.77
CA GLU A 105 15.18 -7.54 1.20
C GLU A 105 14.22 -6.35 1.04
N PHE A 106 13.03 -6.58 0.48
CA PHE A 106 12.02 -5.55 0.35
C PHE A 106 11.67 -4.91 1.70
N PHE A 107 11.41 -5.75 2.70
CA PHE A 107 11.06 -5.29 4.04
C PHE A 107 12.20 -4.49 4.70
N VAL A 108 13.45 -4.95 4.56
CA VAL A 108 14.64 -4.27 5.08
C VAL A 108 14.83 -2.90 4.43
N ASN A 109 14.67 -2.80 3.11
CA ASN A 109 14.80 -1.55 2.38
C ASN A 109 13.75 -0.53 2.82
N GLY A 110 12.48 -0.93 2.87
CA GLY A 110 11.40 -0.10 3.38
C GLY A 110 11.61 0.35 4.83
N PHE A 111 12.03 -0.57 5.70
CA PHE A 111 12.33 -0.26 7.11
C PHE A 111 13.45 0.77 7.25
N LYS A 112 14.56 0.60 6.54
CA LYS A 112 15.69 1.55 6.53
C LYS A 112 15.25 2.92 6.01
N HIS A 113 14.46 2.94 4.92
CA HIS A 113 13.95 4.17 4.34
C HIS A 113 13.07 4.95 5.32
N MET A 114 12.13 4.28 5.99
CA MET A 114 11.27 4.92 6.99
C MET A 114 12.05 5.46 8.20
N LEU A 115 13.06 4.74 8.68
CA LEU A 115 13.94 5.23 9.74
C LEU A 115 14.70 6.50 9.30
N ASN A 116 15.22 6.50 8.08
CA ASN A 116 15.94 7.68 7.53
C ASN A 116 15.00 8.89 7.41
N LEU A 117 13.78 8.71 6.87
CA LEU A 117 12.79 9.78 6.80
C LEU A 117 12.41 10.31 8.19
N ASN A 118 12.23 9.42 9.16
CA ASN A 118 11.95 9.82 10.54
C ASN A 118 13.08 10.66 11.13
N THR A 119 14.33 10.24 10.94
CA THR A 119 15.52 10.99 11.39
C THR A 119 15.65 12.36 10.70
N GLN A 120 15.36 12.41 9.39
CA GLN A 120 15.39 13.68 8.64
C GLN A 120 14.34 14.69 9.12
N ARG A 121 13.17 14.21 9.54
CA ARG A 121 12.05 15.08 9.98
C ARG A 121 12.08 15.42 11.46
N GLY A 122 12.37 14.43 12.31
CA GLY A 122 12.33 14.55 13.77
C GLY A 122 13.69 14.68 14.46
N GLY A 123 14.79 14.56 13.70
CA GLY A 123 16.13 14.47 14.25
C GLY A 123 16.50 13.05 14.72
N PRO A 124 17.74 12.85 15.15
CA PRO A 124 18.21 11.56 15.63
C PRO A 124 17.48 11.16 16.93
N TRP A 125 17.12 9.89 17.02
CA TRP A 125 16.53 9.27 18.20
C TRP A 125 17.46 8.17 18.69
N GLU A 126 18.20 8.43 19.78
CA GLU A 126 19.28 7.57 20.29
C GLU A 126 18.82 6.15 20.60
N GLU A 127 17.65 5.98 21.23
CA GLU A 127 17.10 4.65 21.52
C GLU A 127 16.79 3.85 20.23
N MET A 128 16.24 4.51 19.22
CA MET A 128 15.97 3.87 17.93
C MET A 128 17.26 3.49 17.22
N GLU A 129 18.28 4.33 17.23
CA GLU A 129 19.59 4.02 16.62
C GLU A 129 20.25 2.83 17.31
N SER A 130 20.14 2.71 18.64
CA SER A 130 20.66 1.56 19.38
C SER A 130 19.98 0.25 18.99
N LEU A 131 18.67 0.28 18.72
CA LEU A 131 17.88 -0.88 18.34
C LEU A 131 17.99 -1.24 16.86
N LYS A 132 18.31 -0.28 16.00
CA LYS A 132 18.38 -0.43 14.54
C LYS A 132 19.29 -1.58 14.10
N SER A 133 20.49 -1.67 14.70
CA SER A 133 21.44 -2.72 14.37
C SER A 133 20.89 -4.11 14.69
N ASP A 134 20.29 -4.28 15.85
CA ASP A 134 19.70 -5.56 16.27
C ASP A 134 18.46 -5.93 15.45
N MET A 135 17.62 -4.96 15.14
CA MET A 135 16.48 -5.15 14.24
C MET A 135 16.93 -5.67 12.88
N LEU A 136 17.90 -5.02 12.25
CA LEU A 136 18.35 -5.38 10.90
C LEU A 136 19.16 -6.68 10.85
N SER A 137 20.03 -6.94 11.87
CA SER A 137 20.94 -8.06 11.83
C SER A 137 20.42 -9.33 12.51
N LYS A 138 19.45 -9.23 13.43
CA LYS A 138 18.96 -10.34 14.24
C LYS A 138 17.43 -10.57 14.09
N VAL A 139 16.62 -9.53 14.33
CA VAL A 139 15.17 -9.69 14.45
C VAL A 139 14.54 -9.95 13.10
N ILE A 140 14.77 -9.07 12.11
CA ILE A 140 14.17 -9.20 10.77
C ILE A 140 14.60 -10.51 10.09
N PRO A 141 15.91 -10.87 10.02
CA PRO A 141 16.31 -12.15 9.44
C PRO A 141 15.72 -13.36 10.16
N ARG A 142 15.63 -13.32 11.48
CA ARG A 142 15.05 -14.43 12.28
C ARG A 142 13.57 -14.65 11.98
N LEU A 143 12.80 -13.59 11.76
CA LEU A 143 11.35 -13.67 11.59
C LEU A 143 10.93 -13.84 10.12
N ILE A 144 11.65 -13.20 9.19
CA ILE A 144 11.23 -13.14 7.78
C ILE A 144 11.92 -14.21 6.94
N ARG A 145 13.24 -14.39 7.04
CA ARG A 145 13.99 -15.35 6.24
C ARG A 145 13.47 -16.78 6.28
N PRO A 146 13.01 -17.32 7.43
CA PRO A 146 12.43 -18.65 7.47
C PRO A 146 11.19 -18.83 6.61
N MET A 147 10.51 -17.75 6.22
CA MET A 147 9.32 -17.81 5.37
C MET A 147 9.67 -18.10 3.90
N GLU A 148 10.92 -17.85 3.50
CA GLU A 148 11.43 -18.01 2.13
C GLU A 148 12.57 -19.03 2.01
N THR A 149 12.81 -19.86 3.05
CA THR A 149 13.88 -20.85 3.07
C THR A 149 13.34 -22.26 3.38
N GLY A 150 14.18 -23.28 3.16
CA GLY A 150 13.79 -24.67 3.42
C GLY A 150 12.63 -25.15 2.54
N GLY A 151 12.60 -24.73 1.27
CA GLY A 151 11.56 -25.11 0.30
C GLY A 151 10.27 -24.28 0.42
N ARG A 152 10.23 -23.27 1.28
CA ARG A 152 9.12 -22.32 1.38
C ARG A 152 9.34 -21.13 0.46
N SER A 153 8.26 -20.57 -0.05
CA SER A 153 8.27 -19.35 -0.85
C SER A 153 7.07 -18.47 -0.47
N ILE A 154 7.23 -17.16 -0.63
CA ILE A 154 6.17 -16.19 -0.52
C ILE A 154 5.78 -15.74 -1.93
N LYS A 155 4.49 -15.83 -2.26
CA LYS A 155 3.95 -15.23 -3.48
C LYS A 155 3.89 -13.71 -3.31
N PRO A 156 4.54 -12.91 -4.18
CA PRO A 156 4.31 -11.47 -4.20
C PRO A 156 2.87 -11.17 -4.60
N SER A 157 2.07 -10.72 -3.65
CA SER A 157 0.65 -10.38 -3.82
C SER A 157 0.46 -8.88 -3.83
N LEU A 158 -0.43 -8.36 -4.70
CA LEU A 158 -0.77 -6.95 -4.70
C LEU A 158 -1.50 -6.60 -3.41
N VAL A 159 -0.94 -5.68 -2.65
CA VAL A 159 -1.55 -5.16 -1.42
C VAL A 159 -1.99 -3.72 -1.62
N HIS A 160 -3.01 -3.29 -0.88
CA HIS A 160 -3.48 -1.91 -0.89
C HIS A 160 -2.39 -0.91 -0.46
N GLY A 161 -1.52 -1.32 0.44
CA GLY A 161 -0.42 -0.47 0.93
C GLY A 161 -0.79 0.42 2.11
N ASP A 162 -2.04 0.89 2.22
CA ASP A 162 -2.54 1.73 3.32
C ASP A 162 -3.98 1.35 3.71
N LEU A 163 -4.24 0.07 3.95
CA LEU A 163 -5.58 -0.43 4.27
C LEU A 163 -5.91 -0.27 5.75
N TRP A 164 -6.79 0.67 6.05
CA TRP A 164 -7.36 0.93 7.35
C TRP A 164 -8.82 1.40 7.20
N CYS A 165 -9.57 1.55 8.28
CA CYS A 165 -11.00 1.88 8.22
C CYS A 165 -11.31 3.20 7.50
N GLY A 166 -10.37 4.18 7.49
CA GLY A 166 -10.56 5.44 6.78
C GLY A 166 -10.37 5.34 5.26
N ASN A 167 -9.88 4.23 4.74
CA ASN A 167 -9.72 3.98 3.30
C ASN A 167 -10.68 2.88 2.82
N THR A 168 -11.80 2.68 3.56
CA THR A 168 -12.85 1.71 3.25
C THR A 168 -14.22 2.36 3.38
N ALA A 169 -15.15 1.98 2.51
CA ALA A 169 -16.53 2.42 2.55
C ALA A 169 -17.46 1.38 1.92
N VAL A 170 -18.74 1.64 1.95
CA VAL A 170 -19.79 0.89 1.25
C VAL A 170 -20.38 1.76 0.15
N ASP A 171 -20.48 1.24 -1.07
CA ASP A 171 -21.21 1.90 -2.17
C ASP A 171 -22.71 1.85 -1.88
N THR A 172 -23.35 3.00 -1.68
CA THR A 172 -24.79 3.11 -1.33
C THR A 172 -25.73 2.50 -2.36
N ARG A 173 -25.28 2.31 -3.60
CA ARG A 173 -26.10 1.77 -4.69
C ARG A 173 -26.08 0.25 -4.77
N THR A 174 -24.97 -0.36 -4.35
CA THR A 174 -24.76 -1.80 -4.50
C THR A 174 -24.62 -2.54 -3.18
N ASP A 175 -24.48 -1.80 -2.08
CA ASP A 175 -24.19 -2.31 -0.74
C ASP A 175 -22.88 -3.12 -0.67
N LEU A 176 -21.98 -2.89 -1.63
CA LEU A 176 -20.70 -3.60 -1.71
C LEU A 176 -19.55 -2.78 -1.13
N PRO A 177 -18.58 -3.45 -0.48
CA PRO A 177 -17.40 -2.79 0.03
C PRO A 177 -16.52 -2.23 -1.08
N LEU A 178 -15.96 -1.04 -0.82
CA LEU A 178 -14.96 -0.36 -1.63
C LEU A 178 -13.74 0.00 -0.81
N ILE A 179 -12.58 0.04 -1.46
CA ILE A 179 -11.32 0.58 -0.92
C ILE A 179 -10.83 1.70 -1.83
N TYR A 180 -10.22 2.73 -1.23
CA TYR A 180 -9.71 3.91 -1.94
C TYR A 180 -8.42 4.41 -1.30
N ASP A 181 -7.75 5.39 -1.93
CA ASP A 181 -6.45 5.93 -1.53
C ASP A 181 -5.36 4.85 -1.36
N PRO A 182 -5.15 3.98 -2.35
CA PRO A 182 -4.16 2.95 -2.26
C PRO A 182 -2.74 3.48 -2.49
N SER A 183 -1.79 2.91 -1.77
CA SER A 183 -0.35 3.08 -1.97
C SER A 183 0.32 1.73 -2.24
N SER A 184 -0.11 1.07 -3.32
CA SER A 184 0.11 -0.35 -3.56
C SER A 184 1.55 -0.73 -3.90
N PHE A 185 1.85 -1.97 -3.62
CA PHE A 185 3.03 -2.71 -4.06
C PHE A 185 2.78 -4.21 -3.96
N TYR A 186 3.62 -5.04 -4.60
CA TYR A 186 3.60 -6.48 -4.44
C TYR A 186 4.42 -6.88 -3.22
N ALA A 187 3.80 -7.59 -2.28
CA ALA A 187 4.33 -7.90 -0.96
C ALA A 187 3.84 -9.25 -0.43
N HIS A 188 4.31 -9.63 0.75
CA HIS A 188 3.62 -10.63 1.56
C HIS A 188 2.20 -10.14 1.89
N ASN A 189 1.20 -10.96 1.63
CA ASN A 189 -0.23 -10.59 1.77
C ASN A 189 -0.63 -10.11 3.18
N GLU A 190 0.13 -10.45 4.21
CA GLU A 190 -0.14 -10.05 5.60
C GLU A 190 0.65 -8.84 6.08
N CYS A 191 1.43 -8.18 5.21
CA CYS A 191 2.35 -7.11 5.63
C CYS A 191 1.67 -5.92 6.35
N LYS A 192 0.38 -5.70 6.15
CA LYS A 192 -0.38 -4.59 6.78
C LYS A 192 -1.65 -5.01 7.56
N ARG A 193 -1.77 -6.27 7.98
CA ARG A 193 -2.95 -6.74 8.75
C ARG A 193 -3.15 -6.05 10.11
N LYS A 194 -2.12 -5.42 10.70
CA LYS A 194 -2.18 -4.91 12.09
C LYS A 194 -3.13 -3.73 12.32
N TRP A 195 -3.39 -2.88 11.32
CA TRP A 195 -4.15 -1.64 11.53
C TRP A 195 -5.67 -1.85 11.50
N PHE A 196 -6.14 -2.83 10.75
CA PHE A 196 -7.58 -3.10 10.64
C PHE A 196 -8.14 -3.73 11.94
N PHE A 197 -7.38 -4.62 12.58
CA PHE A 197 -7.80 -5.29 13.81
C PHE A 197 -7.65 -4.44 15.07
N LEU A 198 -6.72 -3.51 15.15
CA LEU A 198 -6.49 -2.69 16.34
C LEU A 198 -7.66 -1.73 16.66
N LYS A 199 -8.43 -1.30 15.68
CA LYS A 199 -9.62 -0.48 15.92
C LYS A 199 -10.90 -1.27 16.23
N LEU A 200 -10.98 -2.55 15.83
CA LEU A 200 -12.11 -3.43 16.19
C LEU A 200 -12.09 -3.89 17.66
N PHE A 201 -10.95 -3.77 18.34
CA PHE A 201 -10.81 -4.17 19.76
C PHE A 201 -10.71 -2.98 20.73
N LEU A 202 -10.86 -1.74 20.28
CA LEU A 202 -10.79 -0.53 21.12
C LEU A 202 -12.15 0.15 21.29
N TYR A 203 -13.26 -0.57 21.02
CA TYR A 203 -14.63 -0.18 21.38
C TYR A 203 -15.30 -1.30 22.16
#